data_94464c4f7c14afc07228281d357374d3
#
_entry.id   94464c4f7c14afc07228281d357374d3
#
_cell.length_a   1.000
_cell.length_b   1.000
_cell.length_c   1.000
_cell.angle_alpha   90.00
_cell.angle_beta   90.00
_cell.angle_gamma   90.00
#
_symmetry.space_group_name_H-M   'P 1'
#
loop_
_entity.id
_entity.type
_entity.pdbx_description
1 polymer ?
#
loop_
_entity_poly.entity_id
_entity_poly.type
_entity_poly.pdbx_seq_one_letter_code
_entity_poly.pdbx_strand_id
1 'polypeptide(L)'
;MRAQPTASHYVNGRYIEDEGGAPLPVIYPATGETIALLRSATPNVLELAVEAARAAQPAWARLKPVERGRILRRAADILRARNADLARIETLDTGKAIQETLVADAPSAADCLEYFGGAVAAYNGESVDLGGPFAYTRREALGVCVGIGAWNYPIQIAGWKSAPALAMGNAMVFKPSENTPLSALALAEIYSEAGLPDGLFNVVQGYGDVGAGLVGHDVVAKVSVTGSVPTGRKVLSLAGSKMKHATMELGGKSPLIIFDDADIDNAIGGAMLGNFYSTGQICSNGTRVFVQSGIHDRFVERLVERTKKIRIGDPLDPETQMGPLVSKAQHDKVVGYIEIGKHDGAVLACGGNVPSLQGFQGGFFVEPTVFTGVTDTMRIAREEIFGPVMSVLKFDGEDEVIDRANDTEFGLAAGVFTRDLPRAHRVIAELQAGTCWINAYNLTPVEIPFGGFKQSGIGRENSLAALALYSQLKSIYVETGNVASPY
;
A
#
# COMPACT_ATOMS: atom_id res chain seq x y z
N MET A 1 10.38 24.44 8.85
CA MET A 1 10.12 24.14 7.42
C MET A 1 8.61 24.18 7.25
N ARG A 2 8.07 24.72 6.15
CA ARG A 2 6.61 24.78 5.96
C ARG A 2 6.23 24.04 4.68
N ALA A 3 5.17 23.24 4.74
CA ALA A 3 4.60 22.48 3.62
C ALA A 3 3.07 22.70 3.51
N GLN A 4 2.61 23.90 3.92
CA GLN A 4 1.18 24.24 3.93
C GLN A 4 0.62 24.29 2.51
N PRO A 5 -0.36 23.45 2.16
CA PRO A 5 -1.07 23.54 0.89
C PRO A 5 -2.02 24.74 0.86
N THR A 6 -2.62 25.01 -0.31
CA THR A 6 -3.55 26.14 -0.53
C THR A 6 -4.77 26.04 0.38
N ALA A 7 -5.32 24.84 0.56
CA ALA A 7 -6.39 24.56 1.51
C ALA A 7 -6.39 23.07 1.87
N SER A 8 -7.26 22.65 2.79
CA SER A 8 -7.28 21.30 3.37
C SER A 8 -7.81 20.24 2.43
N HIS A 9 -8.73 20.56 1.53
CA HIS A 9 -9.38 19.61 0.64
C HIS A 9 -9.25 20.01 -0.82
N TYR A 10 -9.39 19.02 -1.73
CA TYR A 10 -9.50 19.25 -3.16
C TYR A 10 -10.77 18.60 -3.67
N VAL A 11 -11.78 19.40 -4.02
CA VAL A 11 -13.11 18.94 -4.41
C VAL A 11 -13.57 19.65 -5.65
N ASN A 12 -14.08 18.89 -6.62
CA ASN A 12 -14.63 19.44 -7.88
C ASN A 12 -13.65 20.38 -8.61
N GLY A 13 -12.40 19.92 -8.76
CA GLY A 13 -11.35 20.62 -9.51
C GLY A 13 -10.73 21.82 -8.78
N ARG A 14 -10.99 22.04 -7.50
CA ARG A 14 -10.48 23.20 -6.75
C ARG A 14 -10.18 22.90 -5.29
N TYR A 15 -9.29 23.67 -4.73
CA TYR A 15 -9.04 23.71 -3.29
C TYR A 15 -10.23 24.33 -2.56
N ILE A 16 -10.61 23.71 -1.44
CA ILE A 16 -11.61 24.24 -0.50
C ILE A 16 -11.10 24.11 0.93
N GLU A 17 -11.38 25.11 1.77
CA GLU A 17 -11.13 25.06 3.19
C GLU A 17 -12.42 24.79 3.96
N ASP A 18 -12.32 24.01 5.03
CA ASP A 18 -13.45 23.69 5.93
C ASP A 18 -13.19 24.34 7.30
N GLU A 19 -13.61 25.58 7.45
CA GLU A 19 -13.40 26.33 8.70
C GLU A 19 -14.08 25.68 9.92
N GLY A 20 -15.13 24.89 9.69
CA GLY A 20 -15.82 24.11 10.73
C GLY A 20 -15.13 22.81 11.12
N GLY A 21 -14.15 22.38 10.35
CA GLY A 21 -13.44 21.13 10.56
C GLY A 21 -12.48 21.16 11.75
N ALA A 22 -12.33 20.01 12.41
CA ALA A 22 -11.35 19.86 13.49
C ALA A 22 -9.91 20.04 12.96
N PRO A 23 -9.01 20.67 13.73
CA PRO A 23 -7.61 20.82 13.33
C PRO A 23 -6.93 19.47 13.05
N LEU A 24 -6.14 19.42 11.98
CA LEU A 24 -5.36 18.25 11.58
C LEU A 24 -3.91 18.72 11.34
N PRO A 25 -3.06 18.68 12.38
CA PRO A 25 -1.66 19.08 12.25
C PRO A 25 -0.87 18.02 11.47
N VAL A 26 -0.06 18.47 10.53
CA VAL A 26 0.91 17.65 9.80
C VAL A 26 2.25 17.81 10.48
N ILE A 27 2.79 16.71 10.95
CA ILE A 27 4.03 16.69 11.73
C ILE A 27 5.18 16.19 10.84
N TYR A 28 6.30 16.90 10.82
CA TYR A 28 7.53 16.40 10.22
C TYR A 28 8.17 15.37 11.15
N PRO A 29 8.23 14.09 10.76
CA PRO A 29 8.67 13.02 11.68
C PRO A 29 10.11 13.16 12.16
N ALA A 30 10.97 13.85 11.40
CA ALA A 30 12.37 14.03 11.77
C ALA A 30 12.59 15.01 12.90
N THR A 31 11.71 16.00 13.07
CA THR A 31 11.86 17.04 14.12
C THR A 31 10.73 17.02 15.14
N GLY A 32 9.59 16.37 14.82
CA GLY A 32 8.36 16.46 15.63
C GLY A 32 7.62 17.80 15.51
N GLU A 33 8.06 18.69 14.62
CA GLU A 33 7.45 20.01 14.42
C GLU A 33 6.25 19.95 13.46
N THR A 34 5.28 20.82 13.69
CA THR A 34 4.15 21.02 12.76
C THR A 34 4.62 21.80 11.54
N ILE A 35 4.48 21.22 10.35
CA ILE A 35 4.86 21.80 9.06
C ILE A 35 3.67 22.34 8.26
N ALA A 36 2.47 21.84 8.54
CA ALA A 36 1.22 22.35 8.00
C ALA A 36 0.08 22.16 9.01
N LEU A 37 -0.97 22.93 8.86
CA LEU A 37 -2.20 22.78 9.63
C LEU A 37 -3.36 22.66 8.64
N LEU A 38 -3.93 21.48 8.56
CA LEU A 38 -5.14 21.17 7.78
C LEU A 38 -6.35 21.09 8.71
N ARG A 39 -7.51 20.83 8.11
CA ARG A 39 -8.76 20.57 8.82
C ARG A 39 -9.38 19.26 8.36
N SER A 40 -10.05 18.59 9.27
CA SER A 40 -10.86 17.41 8.98
C SER A 40 -12.15 17.84 8.29
N ALA A 41 -12.60 17.08 7.29
CA ALA A 41 -13.85 17.36 6.59
C ALA A 41 -15.05 17.26 7.54
N THR A 42 -15.92 18.25 7.50
CA THR A 42 -17.27 18.17 8.09
C THR A 42 -18.19 17.31 7.19
N PRO A 43 -19.35 16.89 7.67
CA PRO A 43 -20.36 16.22 6.83
C PRO A 43 -20.70 16.99 5.56
N ASN A 44 -20.68 18.33 5.59
CA ASN A 44 -20.95 19.15 4.42
C ASN A 44 -19.90 19.00 3.33
N VAL A 45 -18.61 19.01 3.68
CA VAL A 45 -17.52 18.83 2.71
C VAL A 45 -17.48 17.39 2.18
N LEU A 46 -17.79 16.41 3.05
CA LEU A 46 -17.96 15.02 2.63
C LEU A 46 -19.06 14.89 1.57
N GLU A 47 -20.22 15.46 1.82
CA GLU A 47 -21.36 15.46 0.89
C GLU A 47 -21.00 16.14 -0.43
N LEU A 48 -20.35 17.31 -0.39
CA LEU A 48 -19.89 18.01 -1.58
C LEU A 48 -18.96 17.16 -2.45
N ALA A 49 -18.03 16.41 -1.84
CA ALA A 49 -17.10 15.54 -2.55
C ALA A 49 -17.81 14.35 -3.20
N VAL A 50 -18.76 13.72 -2.50
CA VAL A 50 -19.50 12.58 -3.03
C VAL A 50 -20.46 13.03 -4.15
N GLU A 51 -21.15 14.16 -3.99
CA GLU A 51 -22.04 14.70 -5.00
C GLU A 51 -21.28 15.18 -6.26
N ALA A 52 -20.11 15.78 -6.11
CA ALA A 52 -19.24 16.12 -7.24
C ALA A 52 -18.84 14.84 -8.02
N ALA A 53 -18.46 13.78 -7.31
CA ALA A 53 -18.12 12.49 -7.91
C ALA A 53 -19.32 11.86 -8.62
N ARG A 54 -20.49 11.88 -8.00
CA ARG A 54 -21.76 11.36 -8.56
C ARG A 54 -22.16 12.10 -9.83
N ALA A 55 -22.02 13.41 -9.86
CA ALA A 55 -22.39 14.24 -11.00
C ALA A 55 -21.44 14.05 -12.20
N ALA A 56 -20.14 13.94 -11.96
CA ALA A 56 -19.12 13.82 -13.02
C ALA A 56 -19.05 12.41 -13.64
N GLN A 57 -19.26 11.36 -12.84
CA GLN A 57 -19.03 9.98 -13.21
C GLN A 57 -19.76 9.48 -14.47
N PRO A 58 -21.07 9.77 -14.69
CA PRO A 58 -21.78 9.21 -15.84
C PRO A 58 -21.25 9.70 -17.21
N ALA A 59 -20.79 10.94 -17.30
CA ALA A 59 -20.16 11.46 -18.51
C ALA A 59 -18.81 10.79 -18.78
N TRP A 60 -18.01 10.59 -17.72
CA TRP A 60 -16.73 9.90 -17.77
C TRP A 60 -16.86 8.43 -18.20
N ALA A 61 -17.83 7.71 -17.65
CA ALA A 61 -18.09 6.30 -18.02
C ALA A 61 -18.45 6.13 -19.50
N ARG A 62 -19.08 7.14 -20.13
CA ARG A 62 -19.44 7.12 -21.55
C ARG A 62 -18.28 7.41 -22.51
N LEU A 63 -17.18 7.98 -22.03
CA LEU A 63 -15.99 8.18 -22.86
C LEU A 63 -15.41 6.82 -23.29
N LYS A 64 -14.83 6.79 -24.48
CA LYS A 64 -14.11 5.59 -24.93
C LYS A 64 -12.96 5.29 -23.97
N PRO A 65 -12.70 3.99 -23.66
CA PRO A 65 -11.62 3.62 -22.75
C PRO A 65 -10.26 4.24 -23.13
N VAL A 66 -9.95 4.31 -24.43
CA VAL A 66 -8.71 4.92 -24.92
C VAL A 66 -8.59 6.41 -24.59
N GLU A 67 -9.71 7.14 -24.53
CA GLU A 67 -9.70 8.57 -24.19
C GLU A 67 -9.42 8.77 -22.71
N ARG A 68 -10.04 7.95 -21.85
CA ARG A 68 -9.71 7.91 -20.41
C ARG A 68 -8.24 7.56 -20.18
N GLY A 69 -7.75 6.54 -20.90
CA GLY A 69 -6.35 6.12 -20.83
C GLY A 69 -5.35 7.20 -21.26
N ARG A 70 -5.68 8.05 -22.24
CA ARG A 70 -4.82 9.19 -22.64
C ARG A 70 -4.64 10.21 -21.51
N ILE A 71 -5.69 10.48 -20.73
CA ILE A 71 -5.62 11.40 -19.58
C ILE A 71 -4.75 10.81 -18.49
N LEU A 72 -4.91 9.51 -18.14
CA LEU A 72 -4.08 8.85 -17.15
C LEU A 72 -2.60 8.85 -17.53
N ARG A 73 -2.26 8.61 -18.79
CA ARG A 73 -0.87 8.67 -19.26
C ARG A 73 -0.28 10.07 -19.18
N ARG A 74 -1.05 11.12 -19.52
CA ARG A 74 -0.58 12.50 -19.31
C ARG A 74 -0.32 12.78 -17.82
N ALA A 75 -1.18 12.29 -16.92
CA ALA A 75 -0.94 12.43 -15.48
C ALA A 75 0.33 11.69 -15.04
N ALA A 76 0.63 10.52 -15.61
CA ALA A 76 1.89 9.80 -15.37
C ALA A 76 3.11 10.60 -15.81
N ASP A 77 3.05 11.25 -16.98
CA ASP A 77 4.13 12.10 -17.47
C ASP A 77 4.38 13.30 -16.55
N ILE A 78 3.31 13.94 -16.05
CA ILE A 78 3.40 15.06 -15.11
C ILE A 78 3.97 14.59 -13.76
N LEU A 79 3.55 13.42 -13.25
CA LEU A 79 4.12 12.82 -12.02
C LEU A 79 5.64 12.64 -12.14
N ARG A 80 6.12 12.09 -13.26
CA ARG A 80 7.56 11.91 -13.52
C ARG A 80 8.28 13.26 -13.64
N ALA A 81 7.70 14.24 -14.31
CA ALA A 81 8.28 15.57 -14.44
C ALA A 81 8.38 16.31 -13.08
N ARG A 82 7.44 16.08 -12.18
CA ARG A 82 7.40 16.71 -10.85
C ARG A 82 7.99 15.82 -9.75
N ASN A 83 8.68 14.71 -10.10
CA ASN A 83 9.13 13.71 -9.13
C ASN A 83 9.99 14.28 -7.99
N ALA A 84 10.91 15.20 -8.28
CA ALA A 84 11.78 15.78 -7.26
C ALA A 84 11.00 16.55 -6.18
N ASP A 85 10.00 17.33 -6.58
CA ASP A 85 9.14 18.08 -5.67
C ASP A 85 8.23 17.15 -4.86
N LEU A 86 7.66 16.13 -5.52
CA LEU A 86 6.81 15.13 -4.89
C LEU A 86 7.60 14.27 -3.88
N ALA A 87 8.79 13.84 -4.24
CA ALA A 87 9.68 13.11 -3.33
C ALA A 87 10.01 13.92 -2.07
N ARG A 88 10.23 15.23 -2.22
CA ARG A 88 10.43 16.12 -1.07
C ARG A 88 9.18 16.20 -0.19
N ILE A 89 7.97 16.30 -0.79
CA ILE A 89 6.71 16.29 -0.04
C ILE A 89 6.55 14.97 0.71
N GLU A 90 6.78 13.83 0.04
CA GLU A 90 6.73 12.49 0.66
C GLU A 90 7.72 12.36 1.83
N THR A 91 8.96 12.85 1.67
CA THR A 91 9.96 12.83 2.74
C THR A 91 9.51 13.68 3.94
N LEU A 92 8.96 14.86 3.71
CA LEU A 92 8.46 15.73 4.77
C LEU A 92 7.24 15.15 5.49
N ASP A 93 6.38 14.48 4.75
CA ASP A 93 5.12 13.93 5.26
C ASP A 93 5.34 12.59 6.00
N THR A 94 6.21 11.73 5.47
CA THR A 94 6.41 10.37 5.98
C THR A 94 7.65 10.16 6.82
N GLY A 95 8.67 11.02 6.67
CA GLY A 95 10.00 10.83 7.26
C GLY A 95 10.91 9.86 6.49
N LYS A 96 10.48 9.29 5.37
CA LYS A 96 11.33 8.42 4.55
C LYS A 96 12.53 9.18 3.98
N ALA A 97 13.66 8.50 3.81
CA ALA A 97 14.85 9.08 3.20
C ALA A 97 14.56 9.52 1.75
N ILE A 98 15.07 10.70 1.37
CA ILE A 98 14.84 11.29 0.05
C ILE A 98 15.30 10.37 -1.09
N GLN A 99 16.38 9.60 -0.89
CA GLN A 99 16.84 8.62 -1.87
C GLN A 99 15.81 7.49 -2.13
N GLU A 100 14.95 7.17 -1.16
CA GLU A 100 13.86 6.21 -1.32
C GLU A 100 12.67 6.85 -2.03
N THR A 101 12.23 8.03 -1.58
CA THR A 101 11.04 8.70 -2.13
C THR A 101 11.23 9.10 -3.59
N LEU A 102 12.47 9.40 -4.01
CA LEU A 102 12.81 9.67 -5.42
C LEU A 102 12.59 8.48 -6.36
N VAL A 103 12.67 7.24 -5.88
CA VAL A 103 12.60 6.03 -6.71
C VAL A 103 11.36 5.18 -6.48
N ALA A 104 10.68 5.31 -5.34
CA ALA A 104 9.60 4.41 -4.95
C ALA A 104 8.19 5.01 -5.06
N ASP A 105 7.97 6.23 -4.58
CA ASP A 105 6.64 6.78 -4.33
C ASP A 105 5.92 7.29 -5.59
N ALA A 106 6.27 8.48 -6.05
CA ALA A 106 5.68 9.06 -7.26
C ALA A 106 5.99 8.28 -8.54
N PRO A 107 7.20 7.67 -8.72
CA PRO A 107 7.44 6.77 -9.84
C PRO A 107 6.49 5.57 -9.89
N SER A 108 6.24 4.90 -8.76
CA SER A 108 5.29 3.77 -8.70
C SER A 108 3.85 4.21 -9.01
N ALA A 109 3.44 5.40 -8.54
CA ALA A 109 2.14 5.96 -8.91
C ALA A 109 2.07 6.23 -10.43
N ALA A 110 3.13 6.81 -11.02
CA ALA A 110 3.20 7.10 -12.45
C ALA A 110 3.12 5.81 -13.30
N ASP A 111 3.88 4.77 -12.93
CA ASP A 111 3.86 3.48 -13.61
C ASP A 111 2.46 2.84 -13.56
N CYS A 112 1.77 2.97 -12.43
CA CYS A 112 0.40 2.51 -12.26
C CYS A 112 -0.59 3.25 -13.21
N LEU A 113 -0.50 4.58 -13.27
CA LEU A 113 -1.33 5.40 -14.16
C LEU A 113 -1.06 5.06 -15.63
N GLU A 114 0.20 4.90 -16.02
CA GLU A 114 0.59 4.53 -17.36
C GLU A 114 0.08 3.16 -17.75
N TYR A 115 0.29 2.16 -16.87
CA TYR A 115 -0.17 0.79 -17.09
C TYR A 115 -1.68 0.71 -17.31
N PHE A 116 -2.49 1.24 -16.41
CA PHE A 116 -3.94 1.21 -16.55
C PHE A 116 -4.44 2.10 -17.69
N GLY A 117 -3.76 3.21 -17.95
CA GLY A 117 -4.01 4.08 -19.09
C GLY A 117 -3.76 3.39 -20.45
N GLY A 118 -2.84 2.42 -20.48
CA GLY A 118 -2.59 1.55 -21.63
C GLY A 118 -3.54 0.37 -21.72
N ALA A 119 -3.71 -0.34 -20.61
CA ALA A 119 -4.42 -1.63 -20.54
C ALA A 119 -5.94 -1.51 -20.75
N VAL A 120 -6.55 -0.41 -20.29
CA VAL A 120 -8.02 -0.29 -20.26
C VAL A 120 -8.68 -0.39 -21.63
N ALA A 121 -8.00 0.02 -22.69
CA ALA A 121 -8.54 -0.05 -24.07
C ALA A 121 -8.67 -1.50 -24.59
N ALA A 122 -7.88 -2.41 -24.04
CA ALA A 122 -7.89 -3.85 -24.41
C ALA A 122 -8.68 -4.70 -23.40
N TYR A 123 -9.17 -4.12 -22.31
CA TYR A 123 -9.88 -4.84 -21.26
C TYR A 123 -11.40 -4.87 -21.53
N ASN A 124 -11.83 -5.80 -22.41
CA ASN A 124 -13.17 -5.87 -22.94
C ASN A 124 -13.99 -6.99 -22.28
N GLY A 125 -15.26 -7.11 -22.69
CA GLY A 125 -16.11 -8.29 -22.46
C GLY A 125 -15.83 -9.39 -23.47
N GLU A 126 -16.59 -10.48 -23.36
CA GLU A 126 -16.46 -11.70 -24.18
C GLU A 126 -17.70 -11.87 -25.05
N SER A 127 -17.56 -12.60 -26.17
CA SER A 127 -18.67 -13.05 -27.01
C SER A 127 -18.70 -14.57 -27.02
N VAL A 128 -19.90 -15.15 -26.84
CA VAL A 128 -20.14 -16.58 -26.78
C VAL A 128 -21.17 -16.98 -27.86
N ASP A 129 -20.75 -17.79 -28.80
CA ASP A 129 -21.64 -18.40 -29.78
C ASP A 129 -22.39 -19.62 -29.16
N LEU A 130 -23.73 -19.62 -29.26
CA LEU A 130 -24.59 -20.64 -28.69
C LEU A 130 -25.23 -21.54 -29.77
N GLY A 131 -24.74 -21.47 -31.02
CA GLY A 131 -25.24 -22.32 -32.13
C GLY A 131 -26.54 -21.79 -32.77
N GLY A 132 -26.73 -20.50 -32.80
CA GLY A 132 -27.87 -19.76 -33.31
C GLY A 132 -28.06 -18.49 -32.50
N PRO A 133 -28.61 -18.53 -31.27
CA PRO A 133 -28.50 -17.44 -30.32
C PRO A 133 -27.01 -17.18 -29.96
N PHE A 134 -26.73 -15.98 -29.51
CA PHE A 134 -25.39 -15.65 -28.96
C PHE A 134 -25.50 -14.83 -27.69
N ALA A 135 -24.45 -14.84 -26.90
CA ALA A 135 -24.35 -13.99 -25.72
C ALA A 135 -23.08 -13.14 -25.78
N TYR A 136 -23.12 -11.98 -25.14
CA TYR A 136 -21.92 -11.21 -24.91
C TYR A 136 -21.93 -10.56 -23.53
N THR A 137 -20.75 -10.27 -23.01
CA THR A 137 -20.61 -9.55 -21.76
C THR A 137 -20.12 -8.13 -22.00
N ARG A 138 -20.50 -7.22 -21.12
CA ARG A 138 -19.98 -5.86 -21.06
C ARG A 138 -19.43 -5.59 -19.66
N ARG A 139 -18.30 -4.87 -19.62
CA ARG A 139 -17.79 -4.33 -18.35
C ARG A 139 -18.32 -2.94 -18.16
N GLU A 140 -18.96 -2.71 -17.02
CA GLU A 140 -19.55 -1.42 -16.67
C GLU A 140 -18.88 -0.88 -15.41
N ALA A 141 -18.76 0.45 -15.31
CA ALA A 141 -18.29 1.13 -14.11
C ALA A 141 -19.23 0.84 -12.93
N LEU A 142 -18.67 0.82 -11.73
CA LEU A 142 -19.45 0.65 -10.48
C LEU A 142 -20.15 1.96 -10.09
N GLY A 143 -19.53 3.11 -10.40
CA GLY A 143 -20.03 4.43 -10.03
C GLY A 143 -19.03 5.24 -9.21
N VAL A 144 -19.42 5.65 -8.01
CA VAL A 144 -18.55 6.35 -7.06
C VAL A 144 -17.80 5.35 -6.21
N CYS A 145 -16.46 5.46 -6.22
CA CYS A 145 -15.56 4.65 -5.39
C CYS A 145 -14.97 5.51 -4.28
N VAL A 146 -14.67 4.89 -3.15
CA VAL A 146 -13.91 5.48 -2.05
C VAL A 146 -12.58 4.77 -1.92
N GLY A 147 -11.49 5.55 -1.90
CA GLY A 147 -10.16 5.10 -1.55
C GLY A 147 -9.77 5.60 -0.16
N ILE A 148 -9.31 4.72 0.72
CA ILE A 148 -8.74 5.08 2.02
C ILE A 148 -7.27 4.67 2.01
N GLY A 149 -6.38 5.67 2.13
CA GLY A 149 -4.94 5.51 2.07
C GLY A 149 -4.32 5.18 3.42
N ALA A 150 -3.14 4.57 3.37
CA ALA A 150 -2.25 4.39 4.50
C ALA A 150 -1.08 5.39 4.43
N TRP A 151 -0.39 5.57 5.53
CA TRP A 151 0.61 6.62 5.72
C TRP A 151 2.03 6.24 5.24
N ASN A 152 2.28 4.99 4.86
CA ASN A 152 3.63 4.56 4.50
C ASN A 152 4.03 4.86 3.04
N TYR A 153 3.08 4.83 2.11
CA TYR A 153 3.28 5.17 0.69
C TYR A 153 2.11 6.02 0.17
N PRO A 154 1.95 7.27 0.65
CA PRO A 154 0.73 8.07 0.43
C PRO A 154 0.36 8.26 -1.03
N ILE A 155 1.25 8.83 -1.86
CA ILE A 155 0.95 9.10 -3.28
C ILE A 155 0.87 7.81 -4.11
N GLN A 156 1.70 6.81 -3.80
CA GLN A 156 1.64 5.51 -4.46
C GLN A 156 0.27 4.84 -4.24
N ILE A 157 -0.20 4.77 -2.99
CA ILE A 157 -1.50 4.17 -2.65
C ILE A 157 -2.64 4.96 -3.28
N ALA A 158 -2.56 6.28 -3.31
CA ALA A 158 -3.54 7.11 -4.00
C ALA A 158 -3.60 6.79 -5.50
N GLY A 159 -2.44 6.64 -6.15
CA GLY A 159 -2.31 6.22 -7.55
C GLY A 159 -2.84 4.81 -7.79
N TRP A 160 -2.42 3.83 -6.97
CA TRP A 160 -2.84 2.43 -7.11
C TRP A 160 -4.36 2.22 -7.01
N LYS A 161 -5.05 3.04 -6.21
CA LYS A 161 -6.51 2.97 -6.07
C LYS A 161 -7.23 3.78 -7.13
N SER A 162 -6.75 4.97 -7.44
CA SER A 162 -7.45 5.88 -8.37
C SER A 162 -7.24 5.50 -9.84
N ALA A 163 -6.06 5.01 -10.24
CA ALA A 163 -5.79 4.68 -11.63
C ALA A 163 -6.74 3.60 -12.19
N PRO A 164 -6.90 2.41 -11.58
CA PRO A 164 -7.84 1.42 -12.09
C PRO A 164 -9.30 1.87 -11.97
N ALA A 165 -9.65 2.63 -10.93
CA ALA A 165 -11.01 3.18 -10.78
C ALA A 165 -11.35 4.12 -11.93
N LEU A 166 -10.51 5.11 -12.19
CA LEU A 166 -10.70 6.09 -13.27
C LEU A 166 -10.62 5.41 -14.65
N ALA A 167 -9.69 4.48 -14.86
CA ALA A 167 -9.59 3.72 -16.10
C ALA A 167 -10.91 3.01 -16.44
N MET A 168 -11.55 2.38 -15.45
CA MET A 168 -12.83 1.67 -15.63
C MET A 168 -14.05 2.60 -15.69
N GLY A 169 -13.86 3.93 -15.61
CA GLY A 169 -14.94 4.91 -15.77
C GLY A 169 -15.65 5.26 -14.46
N ASN A 170 -15.06 4.93 -13.31
CA ASN A 170 -15.56 5.36 -12.01
C ASN A 170 -15.06 6.77 -11.67
N ALA A 171 -15.70 7.40 -10.67
CA ALA A 171 -15.14 8.53 -9.94
C ALA A 171 -14.63 8.06 -8.57
N MET A 172 -13.69 8.79 -7.95
CA MET A 172 -13.15 8.45 -6.65
C MET A 172 -13.13 9.63 -5.69
N VAL A 173 -13.59 9.39 -4.47
CA VAL A 173 -13.30 10.23 -3.30
C VAL A 173 -12.20 9.54 -2.51
N PHE A 174 -11.05 10.18 -2.40
CA PHE A 174 -9.89 9.64 -1.71
C PHE A 174 -9.68 10.33 -0.35
N LYS A 175 -9.55 9.52 0.70
CA LYS A 175 -9.17 9.98 2.04
C LYS A 175 -7.76 9.46 2.35
N PRO A 176 -6.73 10.31 2.33
CA PRO A 176 -5.40 9.91 2.78
C PRO A 176 -5.39 9.64 4.30
N SER A 177 -4.30 9.06 4.80
CA SER A 177 -4.08 9.00 6.24
C SER A 177 -3.91 10.40 6.82
N GLU A 178 -4.43 10.61 8.02
CA GLU A 178 -4.24 11.84 8.78
C GLU A 178 -2.77 12.14 9.12
N ASN A 179 -1.91 11.12 9.13
CA ASN A 179 -0.48 11.28 9.36
C ASN A 179 0.28 11.81 8.13
N THR A 180 -0.21 11.54 6.92
CA THR A 180 0.48 11.86 5.67
C THR A 180 -0.52 12.34 4.60
N PRO A 181 -1.09 13.53 4.78
CA PRO A 181 -2.20 14.01 3.95
C PRO A 181 -1.78 14.77 2.69
N LEU A 182 -0.51 15.18 2.56
CA LEU A 182 -0.10 16.25 1.63
C LEU A 182 -0.08 15.80 0.16
N SER A 183 0.53 14.67 -0.13
CA SER A 183 0.82 14.26 -1.51
C SER A 183 -0.42 13.85 -2.30
N ALA A 184 -1.50 13.42 -1.63
CA ALA A 184 -2.78 13.17 -2.29
C ALA A 184 -3.39 14.43 -2.90
N LEU A 185 -3.19 15.60 -2.28
CA LEU A 185 -3.60 16.90 -2.83
C LEU A 185 -2.81 17.22 -4.10
N ALA A 186 -1.49 16.98 -4.08
CA ALA A 186 -0.65 17.17 -5.27
C ALA A 186 -1.06 16.24 -6.43
N LEU A 187 -1.46 15.00 -6.13
CA LEU A 187 -2.01 14.09 -7.15
C LEU A 187 -3.32 14.61 -7.75
N ALA A 188 -4.18 15.24 -6.95
CA ALA A 188 -5.43 15.84 -7.44
C ALA A 188 -5.16 17.00 -8.39
N GLU A 189 -4.20 17.87 -8.07
CA GLU A 189 -3.73 18.93 -9.00
C GLU A 189 -3.22 18.34 -10.32
N ILE A 190 -2.38 17.30 -10.23
CA ILE A 190 -1.81 16.62 -11.40
C ILE A 190 -2.90 16.03 -12.30
N TYR A 191 -3.94 15.43 -11.72
CA TYR A 191 -5.07 14.95 -12.50
C TYR A 191 -5.81 16.09 -13.22
N SER A 192 -6.03 17.23 -12.57
CA SER A 192 -6.66 18.40 -13.19
C SER A 192 -5.78 18.98 -14.30
N GLU A 193 -4.46 19.10 -14.09
CA GLU A 193 -3.48 19.53 -15.10
C GLU A 193 -3.45 18.57 -16.30
N ALA A 194 -3.59 17.26 -16.08
CA ALA A 194 -3.69 16.26 -17.13
C ALA A 194 -5.01 16.32 -17.92
N GLY A 195 -5.98 17.11 -17.48
CA GLY A 195 -7.29 17.29 -18.11
C GLY A 195 -8.32 16.26 -17.65
N LEU A 196 -8.18 15.69 -16.45
CA LEU A 196 -9.25 14.92 -15.82
C LEU A 196 -10.41 15.86 -15.50
N PRO A 197 -11.65 15.58 -15.93
CA PRO A 197 -12.81 16.41 -15.60
C PRO A 197 -13.01 16.60 -14.09
N ASP A 198 -13.41 17.79 -13.70
CA ASP A 198 -13.69 18.15 -12.31
C ASP A 198 -14.68 17.19 -11.68
N GLY A 199 -14.47 16.87 -10.40
CA GLY A 199 -15.30 15.94 -9.62
C GLY A 199 -14.92 14.46 -9.74
N LEU A 200 -14.12 14.05 -10.74
CA LEU A 200 -13.76 12.63 -10.89
C LEU A 200 -12.76 12.13 -9.87
N PHE A 201 -11.87 12.98 -9.38
CA PHE A 201 -10.99 12.66 -8.27
C PHE A 201 -11.05 13.78 -7.23
N ASN A 202 -11.51 13.43 -6.04
CA ASN A 202 -11.68 14.36 -4.93
C ASN A 202 -10.86 13.88 -3.74
N VAL A 203 -10.23 14.80 -3.01
CA VAL A 203 -9.44 14.49 -1.82
C VAL A 203 -10.06 15.20 -0.61
N VAL A 204 -10.44 14.41 0.39
CA VAL A 204 -10.97 14.92 1.66
C VAL A 204 -10.08 14.45 2.81
N GLN A 205 -9.65 15.39 3.65
CA GLN A 205 -8.86 15.10 4.83
C GLN A 205 -9.75 14.72 6.00
N GLY A 206 -9.20 13.98 6.96
CA GLY A 206 -9.91 13.69 8.19
C GLY A 206 -9.47 12.42 8.88
N TYR A 207 -10.05 12.22 10.06
CA TYR A 207 -9.81 11.06 10.91
C TYR A 207 -10.69 9.86 10.52
N GLY A 208 -10.82 8.90 11.42
CA GLY A 208 -11.57 7.67 11.17
C GLY A 208 -13.07 7.87 10.96
N ASP A 209 -13.65 8.92 11.52
CA ASP A 209 -15.06 9.31 11.35
C ASP A 209 -15.40 9.74 9.92
N VAL A 210 -14.53 10.52 9.28
CA VAL A 210 -14.66 10.88 7.85
C VAL A 210 -14.59 9.63 6.98
N GLY A 211 -13.65 8.71 7.28
CA GLY A 211 -13.56 7.41 6.60
C GLY A 211 -14.84 6.61 6.74
N ALA A 212 -15.40 6.52 7.96
CA ALA A 212 -16.65 5.82 8.23
C ALA A 212 -17.84 6.48 7.51
N GLY A 213 -17.90 7.81 7.48
CA GLY A 213 -18.91 8.57 6.74
C GLY A 213 -18.90 8.24 5.25
N LEU A 214 -17.72 8.25 4.63
CA LEU A 214 -17.56 7.88 3.21
C LEU A 214 -17.96 6.43 2.95
N VAL A 215 -17.51 5.48 3.76
CA VAL A 215 -17.87 4.06 3.62
C VAL A 215 -19.36 3.83 3.78
N GLY A 216 -19.98 4.53 4.72
CA GLY A 216 -21.42 4.46 5.00
C GLY A 216 -22.32 5.18 3.99
N HIS A 217 -21.80 6.02 3.12
CA HIS A 217 -22.58 6.86 2.22
C HIS A 217 -23.29 6.06 1.12
N ASP A 218 -24.60 6.25 0.90
CA ASP A 218 -25.42 5.39 0.03
C ASP A 218 -25.01 5.44 -1.45
N VAL A 219 -24.49 6.56 -1.94
CA VAL A 219 -24.01 6.72 -3.33
C VAL A 219 -22.76 5.92 -3.61
N VAL A 220 -21.97 5.58 -2.60
CA VAL A 220 -20.69 4.86 -2.75
C VAL A 220 -20.95 3.39 -3.07
N ALA A 221 -20.46 2.94 -4.22
CA ALA A 221 -20.60 1.57 -4.71
C ALA A 221 -19.43 0.65 -4.31
N LYS A 222 -18.21 1.23 -4.16
CA LYS A 222 -17.01 0.47 -3.84
C LYS A 222 -16.12 1.20 -2.84
N VAL A 223 -15.50 0.41 -1.96
CA VAL A 223 -14.50 0.87 -1.01
C VAL A 223 -13.20 0.09 -1.20
N SER A 224 -12.07 0.78 -1.29
CA SER A 224 -10.74 0.19 -1.29
C SER A 224 -9.92 0.80 -0.16
N VAL A 225 -9.40 -0.04 0.74
CA VAL A 225 -8.68 0.38 1.94
C VAL A 225 -7.30 -0.26 1.99
N THR A 226 -6.30 0.54 2.32
CA THR A 226 -5.00 0.06 2.80
C THR A 226 -4.84 0.50 4.25
N GLY A 227 -4.52 -0.44 5.15
CA GLY A 227 -4.39 -0.13 6.57
C GLY A 227 -4.18 -1.35 7.47
N SER A 228 -4.50 -1.21 8.76
CA SER A 228 -4.39 -2.30 9.73
C SER A 228 -5.56 -3.28 9.64
N VAL A 229 -5.34 -4.54 10.06
CA VAL A 229 -6.40 -5.57 10.12
C VAL A 229 -7.62 -5.12 10.93
N PRO A 230 -7.48 -4.51 12.12
CA PRO A 230 -8.65 -4.00 12.85
C PRO A 230 -9.44 -2.95 12.08
N THR A 231 -8.76 -2.04 11.35
CA THR A 231 -9.42 -1.04 10.51
C THR A 231 -10.13 -1.71 9.33
N GLY A 232 -9.45 -2.64 8.65
CA GLY A 232 -10.03 -3.39 7.53
C GLY A 232 -11.30 -4.14 7.92
N ARG A 233 -11.30 -4.83 9.07
CA ARG A 233 -12.49 -5.52 9.60
C ARG A 233 -13.68 -4.57 9.83
N LYS A 234 -13.44 -3.39 10.42
CA LYS A 234 -14.49 -2.37 10.63
C LYS A 234 -15.06 -1.85 9.32
N VAL A 235 -14.18 -1.50 8.38
CA VAL A 235 -14.60 -1.00 7.07
C VAL A 235 -15.34 -2.07 6.27
N LEU A 236 -14.83 -3.31 6.24
CA LEU A 236 -15.48 -4.42 5.54
C LEU A 236 -16.86 -4.73 6.11
N SER A 237 -17.02 -4.72 7.43
CA SER A 237 -18.30 -4.90 8.09
C SER A 237 -19.31 -3.82 7.68
N LEU A 238 -18.89 -2.56 7.68
CA LEU A 238 -19.76 -1.44 7.28
C LEU A 238 -20.11 -1.50 5.78
N ALA A 239 -19.13 -1.77 4.92
CA ALA A 239 -19.34 -1.93 3.48
C ALA A 239 -20.28 -3.11 3.18
N GLY A 240 -20.07 -4.26 3.84
CA GLY A 240 -20.89 -5.47 3.71
C GLY A 240 -22.34 -5.25 4.13
N SER A 241 -22.58 -4.47 5.20
CA SER A 241 -23.96 -4.14 5.64
C SER A 241 -24.77 -3.37 4.60
N LYS A 242 -24.08 -2.77 3.59
CA LYS A 242 -24.70 -2.01 2.49
C LYS A 242 -24.43 -2.65 1.13
N MET A 243 -23.99 -3.91 1.08
CA MET A 243 -23.72 -4.68 -0.16
C MET A 243 -22.75 -3.97 -1.11
N LYS A 244 -21.77 -3.25 -0.59
CA LYS A 244 -20.77 -2.56 -1.41
C LYS A 244 -19.62 -3.49 -1.80
N HIS A 245 -19.05 -3.28 -2.98
CA HIS A 245 -17.78 -3.89 -3.35
C HIS A 245 -16.68 -3.43 -2.40
N ALA A 246 -15.78 -4.34 -2.01
CA ALA A 246 -14.71 -4.01 -1.10
C ALA A 246 -13.37 -4.65 -1.53
N THR A 247 -12.28 -3.90 -1.39
CA THR A 247 -10.90 -4.38 -1.51
C THR A 247 -10.16 -3.95 -0.25
N MET A 248 -9.47 -4.91 0.40
CA MET A 248 -8.73 -4.70 1.64
C MET A 248 -7.29 -5.11 1.43
N GLU A 249 -6.36 -4.18 1.61
CA GLU A 249 -4.92 -4.40 1.65
C GLU A 249 -4.43 -4.10 3.05
N LEU A 250 -4.10 -5.16 3.80
CA LEU A 250 -3.89 -5.07 5.24
C LEU A 250 -2.48 -5.52 5.62
N GLY A 251 -2.22 -5.59 6.93
CA GLY A 251 -0.92 -5.92 7.46
C GLY A 251 -0.45 -7.34 7.17
N GLY A 252 0.80 -7.61 7.49
CA GLY A 252 1.44 -8.90 7.29
C GLY A 252 2.45 -9.25 8.38
N LYS A 253 2.81 -10.54 8.44
CA LYS A 253 3.93 -11.07 9.20
C LYS A 253 4.66 -12.08 8.33
N SER A 254 5.13 -11.58 7.20
CA SER A 254 5.62 -12.40 6.09
C SER A 254 6.89 -13.17 6.46
N PRO A 255 7.01 -14.45 6.03
CA PRO A 255 8.23 -15.21 6.16
C PRO A 255 9.20 -14.86 5.03
N LEU A 256 10.49 -14.83 5.36
CA LEU A 256 11.60 -14.85 4.43
C LEU A 256 12.45 -16.07 4.75
N ILE A 257 12.49 -17.05 3.86
CA ILE A 257 13.14 -18.35 4.07
C ILE A 257 14.48 -18.37 3.32
N ILE A 258 15.56 -18.69 4.03
CA ILE A 258 16.91 -18.70 3.49
C ILE A 258 17.53 -20.09 3.72
N PHE A 259 17.68 -20.85 2.63
CA PHE A 259 18.31 -22.16 2.66
C PHE A 259 19.84 -22.07 2.68
N ASP A 260 20.52 -23.13 3.10
CA ASP A 260 21.97 -23.18 3.28
C ASP A 260 22.78 -23.09 1.97
N ASP A 261 22.16 -23.42 0.83
CA ASP A 261 22.71 -23.27 -0.51
C ASP A 261 22.53 -21.88 -1.13
N ALA A 262 21.81 -20.97 -0.45
CA ALA A 262 21.56 -19.62 -0.94
C ALA A 262 22.87 -18.82 -1.14
N ASP A 263 22.82 -17.85 -2.07
CA ASP A 263 23.82 -16.79 -2.09
C ASP A 263 23.64 -15.91 -0.85
N ILE A 264 24.56 -16.04 0.11
CA ILE A 264 24.43 -15.42 1.42
C ILE A 264 24.39 -13.89 1.35
N ASP A 265 25.15 -13.29 0.43
CA ASP A 265 25.18 -11.82 0.29
C ASP A 265 23.90 -11.29 -0.31
N ASN A 266 23.37 -12.00 -1.31
CA ASN A 266 22.07 -11.68 -1.88
C ASN A 266 20.93 -11.87 -0.86
N ALA A 267 20.96 -12.96 -0.09
CA ALA A 267 19.97 -13.23 0.95
C ALA A 267 20.00 -12.18 2.07
N ILE A 268 21.19 -11.74 2.50
CA ILE A 268 21.33 -10.62 3.46
C ILE A 268 20.79 -9.33 2.86
N GLY A 269 21.09 -9.04 1.59
CA GLY A 269 20.53 -7.88 0.89
C GLY A 269 19.00 -7.89 0.87
N GLY A 270 18.39 -9.04 0.52
CA GLY A 270 16.94 -9.24 0.55
C GLY A 270 16.34 -9.10 1.95
N ALA A 271 16.99 -9.65 2.97
CA ALA A 271 16.55 -9.53 4.36
C ALA A 271 16.61 -8.07 4.86
N MET A 272 17.67 -7.34 4.53
CA MET A 272 17.80 -5.90 4.88
C MET A 272 16.75 -5.06 4.16
N LEU A 273 16.55 -5.27 2.85
CA LEU A 273 15.52 -4.60 2.07
C LEU A 273 14.12 -4.91 2.63
N GLY A 274 13.85 -6.16 2.98
CA GLY A 274 12.58 -6.63 3.54
C GLY A 274 12.36 -6.29 5.02
N ASN A 275 13.25 -5.50 5.67
CA ASN A 275 13.10 -5.14 7.08
C ASN A 275 13.48 -3.69 7.42
N PHE A 276 14.35 -3.04 6.63
CA PHE A 276 14.88 -1.71 6.99
C PHE A 276 14.53 -0.62 6.00
N TYR A 277 14.23 -0.96 4.73
CA TYR A 277 13.73 0.00 3.75
C TYR A 277 12.46 0.68 4.26
N SER A 278 12.28 1.96 4.01
CA SER A 278 11.21 2.80 4.59
C SER A 278 11.09 2.67 6.12
N THR A 279 12.24 2.52 6.80
CA THR A 279 12.30 2.33 8.26
C THR A 279 11.45 1.14 8.73
N GLY A 280 11.37 0.08 7.90
CA GLY A 280 10.61 -1.14 8.19
C GLY A 280 9.08 -0.99 8.07
N GLN A 281 8.59 0.12 7.55
CA GLN A 281 7.17 0.47 7.49
C GLN A 281 6.51 0.00 6.18
N ILE A 282 6.72 -1.26 5.82
CA ILE A 282 6.17 -1.89 4.61
C ILE A 282 5.33 -3.12 5.01
N CYS A 283 4.11 -3.21 4.50
CA CYS A 283 3.18 -4.29 4.83
C CYS A 283 3.68 -5.69 4.41
N SER A 284 4.43 -5.79 3.30
CA SER A 284 4.97 -7.05 2.78
C SER A 284 6.29 -7.48 3.42
N ASN A 285 6.86 -6.70 4.34
CA ASN A 285 8.17 -6.98 4.93
C ASN A 285 8.28 -8.40 5.51
N GLY A 286 9.38 -9.10 5.13
CA GLY A 286 9.74 -10.44 5.60
C GLY A 286 10.34 -10.42 7.00
N THR A 287 9.57 -10.01 7.98
CA THR A 287 10.06 -9.76 9.34
C THR A 287 10.32 -11.03 10.14
N ARG A 288 9.83 -12.19 9.68
CA ARG A 288 10.24 -13.52 10.16
C ARG A 288 11.28 -14.10 9.21
N VAL A 289 12.55 -13.86 9.50
CA VAL A 289 13.67 -14.33 8.68
C VAL A 289 14.08 -15.72 9.17
N PHE A 290 13.62 -16.76 8.48
CA PHE A 290 13.99 -18.15 8.73
C PHE A 290 15.31 -18.45 8.01
N VAL A 291 16.32 -18.87 8.78
CA VAL A 291 17.65 -19.19 8.26
C VAL A 291 18.01 -20.63 8.59
N GLN A 292 18.35 -21.42 7.55
CA GLN A 292 18.71 -22.83 7.74
C GLN A 292 19.97 -22.97 8.60
N SER A 293 19.98 -23.96 9.49
CA SER A 293 20.98 -24.13 10.52
C SER A 293 22.42 -24.16 10.03
N GLY A 294 22.66 -24.71 8.83
CA GLY A 294 23.99 -24.81 8.23
C GLY A 294 24.69 -23.48 7.94
N ILE A 295 23.92 -22.40 7.75
CA ILE A 295 24.50 -21.06 7.46
C ILE A 295 24.10 -19.99 8.48
N HIS A 296 23.24 -20.35 9.46
CA HIS A 296 22.63 -19.41 10.40
C HIS A 296 23.65 -18.45 11.05
N ASP A 297 24.67 -18.97 11.71
CA ASP A 297 25.59 -18.15 12.49
C ASP A 297 26.40 -17.20 11.60
N ARG A 298 26.87 -17.69 10.44
CA ARG A 298 27.57 -16.90 9.44
C ARG A 298 26.65 -15.82 8.82
N PHE A 299 25.38 -16.15 8.59
CA PHE A 299 24.39 -15.19 8.11
C PHE A 299 24.18 -14.09 9.13
N VAL A 300 23.96 -14.41 10.39
CA VAL A 300 23.72 -13.45 11.48
C VAL A 300 24.93 -12.52 11.66
N GLU A 301 26.15 -13.07 11.72
CA GLU A 301 27.38 -12.28 11.86
C GLU A 301 27.47 -11.21 10.76
N ARG A 302 27.33 -11.61 9.50
CA ARG A 302 27.42 -10.70 8.34
C ARG A 302 26.26 -9.72 8.24
N LEU A 303 25.06 -10.17 8.59
CA LEU A 303 23.87 -9.31 8.68
C LEU A 303 24.07 -8.19 9.69
N VAL A 304 24.53 -8.52 10.90
CA VAL A 304 24.80 -7.56 11.97
C VAL A 304 25.87 -6.55 11.55
N GLU A 305 26.96 -7.03 10.93
CA GLU A 305 28.02 -6.14 10.41
C GLU A 305 27.47 -5.13 9.40
N ARG A 306 26.62 -5.56 8.46
CA ARG A 306 26.01 -4.68 7.46
C ARG A 306 24.95 -3.75 8.08
N THR A 307 24.13 -4.25 9.01
CA THR A 307 23.10 -3.46 9.69
C THR A 307 23.68 -2.29 10.47
N LYS A 308 24.81 -2.49 11.17
CA LYS A 308 25.50 -1.43 11.91
C LYS A 308 26.05 -0.31 11.03
N LYS A 309 26.16 -0.51 9.72
CA LYS A 309 26.65 0.48 8.75
C LYS A 309 25.54 1.36 8.16
N ILE A 310 24.26 1.06 8.48
CA ILE A 310 23.13 1.88 8.00
C ILE A 310 23.22 3.28 8.58
N ARG A 311 23.24 4.28 7.69
CA ARG A 311 23.27 5.70 8.08
C ARG A 311 21.88 6.21 8.40
N ILE A 312 21.67 6.54 9.68
CA ILE A 312 20.45 7.18 10.17
C ILE A 312 20.73 8.68 10.25
N GLY A 313 19.84 9.52 9.75
CA GLY A 313 20.08 10.96 9.75
C GLY A 313 18.93 11.81 9.21
N ASP A 314 19.25 13.03 8.76
CA ASP A 314 18.30 13.91 8.09
C ASP A 314 17.68 13.20 6.87
N PRO A 315 16.36 12.99 6.82
CA PRO A 315 15.75 12.34 5.66
C PRO A 315 15.93 13.09 4.33
N LEU A 316 16.20 14.39 4.40
CA LEU A 316 16.47 15.23 3.21
C LEU A 316 17.91 15.17 2.73
N ASP A 317 18.82 14.58 3.50
CA ASP A 317 20.20 14.33 3.07
C ASP A 317 20.22 13.10 2.14
N PRO A 318 20.72 13.24 0.89
CA PRO A 318 20.83 12.13 -0.05
C PRO A 318 21.66 10.94 0.45
N GLU A 319 22.54 11.17 1.42
CA GLU A 319 23.38 10.12 2.00
C GLU A 319 22.68 9.34 3.14
N THR A 320 21.56 9.82 3.65
CA THR A 320 20.79 9.13 4.68
C THR A 320 20.12 7.89 4.09
N GLN A 321 20.30 6.75 4.75
CA GLN A 321 19.73 5.45 4.33
C GLN A 321 18.46 5.06 5.09
N MET A 322 18.28 5.61 6.29
CA MET A 322 17.08 5.33 7.10
C MET A 322 16.66 6.59 7.86
N GLY A 323 15.43 7.01 7.66
CA GLY A 323 14.79 8.12 8.33
C GLY A 323 14.08 7.71 9.64
N PRO A 324 13.26 8.59 10.23
CA PRO A 324 12.43 8.30 11.40
C PRO A 324 11.20 7.44 11.05
N LEU A 325 10.53 6.95 12.07
CA LEU A 325 9.17 6.44 12.00
C LEU A 325 8.17 7.58 11.78
N VAL A 326 7.03 7.31 11.17
CA VAL A 326 6.05 8.33 10.73
C VAL A 326 5.49 9.20 11.86
N SER A 327 5.39 8.68 13.07
CA SER A 327 4.75 9.38 14.19
C SER A 327 5.27 8.92 15.55
N LYS A 328 5.03 9.75 16.57
CA LYS A 328 5.32 9.39 17.98
C LYS A 328 4.62 8.11 18.41
N ALA A 329 3.38 7.92 18.03
CA ALA A 329 2.62 6.71 18.36
C ALA A 329 3.25 5.45 17.76
N GLN A 330 3.72 5.52 16.50
CA GLN A 330 4.41 4.41 15.86
C GLN A 330 5.79 4.17 16.48
N HIS A 331 6.52 5.24 16.81
CA HIS A 331 7.79 5.16 17.52
C HIS A 331 7.62 4.42 18.87
N ASP A 332 6.66 4.84 19.69
CA ASP A 332 6.43 4.23 21.00
C ASP A 332 6.02 2.76 20.88
N LYS A 333 5.21 2.44 19.86
CA LYS A 333 4.85 1.04 19.53
C LYS A 333 6.10 0.21 19.24
N VAL A 334 6.98 0.69 18.35
CA VAL A 334 8.19 -0.04 17.93
C VAL A 334 9.15 -0.24 19.10
N VAL A 335 9.41 0.83 19.87
CA VAL A 335 10.25 0.75 21.09
C VAL A 335 9.65 -0.24 22.09
N GLY A 336 8.33 -0.23 22.28
CA GLY A 336 7.63 -1.19 23.13
C GLY A 336 7.83 -2.65 22.67
N TYR A 337 7.80 -2.91 21.37
CA TYR A 337 8.07 -4.26 20.83
C TYR A 337 9.53 -4.69 20.99
N ILE A 338 10.48 -3.77 20.91
CA ILE A 338 11.89 -4.06 21.19
C ILE A 338 12.04 -4.54 22.64
N GLU A 339 11.42 -3.86 23.60
CA GLU A 339 11.45 -4.28 25.01
C GLU A 339 10.71 -5.61 25.23
N ILE A 340 9.58 -5.85 24.54
CA ILE A 340 8.89 -7.13 24.56
C ILE A 340 9.81 -8.25 24.05
N GLY A 341 10.52 -8.05 22.94
CA GLY A 341 11.45 -9.05 22.41
C GLY A 341 12.56 -9.41 23.40
N LYS A 342 13.13 -8.42 24.10
CA LYS A 342 14.11 -8.65 25.16
C LYS A 342 13.51 -9.41 26.33
N HIS A 343 12.29 -9.04 26.76
CA HIS A 343 11.59 -9.68 27.87
C HIS A 343 11.20 -11.13 27.55
N ASP A 344 10.78 -11.41 26.32
CA ASP A 344 10.40 -12.76 25.86
C ASP A 344 11.62 -13.69 25.68
N GLY A 345 12.84 -13.17 25.89
CA GLY A 345 14.09 -13.93 25.86
C GLY A 345 14.77 -14.01 24.50
N ALA A 346 14.35 -13.23 23.52
CA ALA A 346 15.09 -13.08 22.27
C ALA A 346 16.43 -12.36 22.50
N VAL A 347 17.46 -12.77 21.76
CA VAL A 347 18.79 -12.19 21.88
C VAL A 347 18.90 -10.98 20.96
N LEU A 348 19.13 -9.80 21.52
CA LEU A 348 19.38 -8.58 20.74
C LEU A 348 20.79 -8.65 20.12
N ALA A 349 20.87 -8.86 18.82
CA ALA A 349 22.15 -8.96 18.11
C ALA A 349 22.74 -7.59 17.74
N CYS A 350 21.88 -6.61 17.39
CA CYS A 350 22.29 -5.21 17.22
C CYS A 350 21.06 -4.26 17.23
N GLY A 351 21.34 -2.97 17.36
CA GLY A 351 20.31 -1.94 17.42
C GLY A 351 19.57 -1.89 18.75
N GLY A 352 18.30 -1.55 18.70
CA GLY A 352 17.41 -1.54 19.86
C GLY A 352 17.44 -0.25 20.67
N ASN A 353 18.12 0.79 20.21
CA ASN A 353 18.18 2.07 20.88
C ASN A 353 17.43 3.16 20.11
N VAL A 354 17.15 4.25 20.79
CA VAL A 354 16.74 5.53 20.20
C VAL A 354 18.00 6.37 20.00
N PRO A 355 18.43 6.63 18.75
CA PRO A 355 19.67 7.35 18.51
C PRO A 355 19.52 8.84 18.89
N SER A 356 20.58 9.42 19.46
CA SER A 356 20.65 10.87 19.69
C SER A 356 21.27 11.55 18.47
N LEU A 357 20.44 12.21 17.68
CA LEU A 357 20.87 12.91 16.46
C LEU A 357 20.86 14.44 16.69
N GLN A 358 21.99 15.08 16.42
CA GLN A 358 22.11 16.53 16.58
C GLN A 358 21.16 17.27 15.61
N GLY A 359 20.34 18.17 16.14
CA GLY A 359 19.33 18.90 15.36
C GLY A 359 17.99 18.17 15.19
N PHE A 360 17.89 16.91 15.65
CA PHE A 360 16.70 16.05 15.49
C PHE A 360 16.20 15.43 16.80
N GLN A 361 16.40 16.11 17.93
CA GLN A 361 16.06 15.58 19.27
C GLN A 361 14.55 15.32 19.46
N GLY A 362 13.69 15.97 18.67
CA GLY A 362 12.25 15.74 18.67
C GLY A 362 11.78 14.67 17.66
N GLY A 363 12.69 14.09 16.90
CA GLY A 363 12.40 13.14 15.83
C GLY A 363 12.11 11.71 16.35
N PHE A 364 11.40 10.95 15.54
CA PHE A 364 10.91 9.61 15.90
C PHE A 364 11.83 8.49 15.39
N PHE A 365 13.13 8.62 15.63
CA PHE A 365 14.15 7.69 15.16
C PHE A 365 14.28 6.46 16.05
N VAL A 366 14.51 5.30 15.43
CA VAL A 366 14.84 4.03 16.09
C VAL A 366 15.95 3.34 15.28
N GLU A 367 16.92 2.75 15.96
CA GLU A 367 17.98 1.98 15.27
C GLU A 367 17.42 0.73 14.57
N PRO A 368 17.96 0.35 13.39
CA PRO A 368 17.66 -0.94 12.78
C PRO A 368 18.05 -2.05 13.74
N THR A 369 17.08 -2.90 14.07
CA THR A 369 17.16 -3.85 15.19
C THR A 369 17.07 -5.27 14.68
N VAL A 370 18.00 -6.12 15.12
CA VAL A 370 18.03 -7.56 14.80
C VAL A 370 17.94 -8.36 16.08
N PHE A 371 16.92 -9.22 16.16
CA PHE A 371 16.80 -10.26 17.19
C PHE A 371 17.14 -11.63 16.63
N THR A 372 17.87 -12.43 17.41
CA THR A 372 18.18 -13.85 17.17
C THR A 372 17.66 -14.72 18.31
N GLY A 373 17.74 -16.03 18.16
CA GLY A 373 17.16 -16.94 19.16
C GLY A 373 15.65 -16.79 19.30
N VAL A 374 14.99 -16.26 18.29
CA VAL A 374 13.54 -16.04 18.28
C VAL A 374 12.83 -17.38 18.07
N THR A 375 11.78 -17.62 18.86
CA THR A 375 10.88 -18.77 18.70
C THR A 375 9.53 -18.34 18.11
N ASP A 376 8.80 -19.30 17.54
CA ASP A 376 7.50 -19.03 16.91
C ASP A 376 6.41 -18.55 17.89
N THR A 377 6.61 -18.72 19.19
CA THR A 377 5.68 -18.30 20.24
C THR A 377 5.90 -16.87 20.73
N MET A 378 7.06 -16.28 20.44
CA MET A 378 7.38 -14.93 20.88
C MET A 378 6.50 -13.90 20.15
N ARG A 379 6.07 -12.87 20.85
CA ARG A 379 5.20 -11.82 20.28
C ARG A 379 5.82 -11.12 19.07
N ILE A 380 7.14 -10.89 19.09
CA ILE A 380 7.87 -10.29 17.98
C ILE A 380 7.89 -11.16 16.70
N ALA A 381 7.62 -12.48 16.81
CA ALA A 381 7.46 -13.39 15.69
C ALA A 381 6.00 -13.49 15.20
N ARG A 382 5.03 -13.10 16.01
CA ARG A 382 3.60 -13.30 15.72
C ARG A 382 2.87 -12.01 15.33
N GLU A 383 3.22 -10.89 15.96
CA GLU A 383 2.51 -9.63 15.82
C GLU A 383 3.23 -8.67 14.83
N GLU A 384 2.47 -7.86 14.10
CA GLU A 384 3.00 -6.86 13.18
C GLU A 384 3.55 -5.65 13.93
N ILE A 385 4.87 -5.47 13.90
CA ILE A 385 5.55 -4.33 14.55
C ILE A 385 5.45 -3.07 13.68
N PHE A 386 5.65 -3.23 12.37
CA PHE A 386 5.65 -2.17 11.35
C PHE A 386 6.74 -1.12 11.60
N GLY A 387 7.96 -1.59 11.81
CA GLY A 387 9.16 -0.79 12.09
C GLY A 387 10.42 -1.60 11.81
N PRO A 388 11.62 -1.02 12.01
CA PRO A 388 12.88 -1.62 11.59
C PRO A 388 13.35 -2.72 12.57
N VAL A 389 12.53 -3.74 12.78
CA VAL A 389 12.78 -4.84 13.72
C VAL A 389 12.68 -6.18 13.00
N MET A 390 13.81 -6.87 12.86
CA MET A 390 13.97 -8.17 12.22
C MET A 390 14.01 -9.28 13.28
N SER A 391 13.23 -10.33 13.09
CA SER A 391 13.25 -11.54 13.90
C SER A 391 13.89 -12.66 13.10
N VAL A 392 15.07 -13.16 13.54
CA VAL A 392 15.79 -14.27 12.91
C VAL A 392 15.49 -15.56 13.65
N LEU A 393 14.91 -16.52 12.90
CA LEU A 393 14.53 -17.84 13.39
C LEU A 393 15.38 -18.92 12.70
N LYS A 394 15.82 -19.91 13.46
CA LYS A 394 16.57 -21.05 12.92
C LYS A 394 15.63 -22.16 12.50
N PHE A 395 15.93 -22.87 11.39
CA PHE A 395 15.22 -24.07 10.98
C PHE A 395 16.19 -25.12 10.43
N ASP A 396 15.74 -26.39 10.35
CA ASP A 396 16.55 -27.50 9.86
C ASP A 396 16.03 -28.05 8.53
N GLY A 397 14.74 -28.34 8.41
CA GLY A 397 14.14 -29.03 7.26
C GLY A 397 13.17 -28.20 6.44
N GLU A 398 12.96 -28.61 5.17
CA GLU A 398 12.06 -27.93 4.21
C GLU A 398 10.60 -27.97 4.72
N ASP A 399 10.10 -29.15 5.11
CA ASP A 399 8.71 -29.31 5.58
C ASP A 399 8.46 -28.51 6.87
N GLU A 400 9.43 -28.56 7.81
CA GLU A 400 9.39 -27.81 9.06
C GLU A 400 9.21 -26.32 8.80
N VAL A 401 10.01 -25.74 7.92
CA VAL A 401 9.97 -24.28 7.69
C VAL A 401 8.70 -23.86 6.98
N ILE A 402 8.15 -24.69 6.09
CA ILE A 402 6.87 -24.43 5.41
C ILE A 402 5.73 -24.37 6.44
N ASP A 403 5.64 -25.35 7.33
CA ASP A 403 4.61 -25.41 8.39
C ASP A 403 4.69 -24.17 9.29
N ARG A 404 5.89 -23.84 9.76
CA ARG A 404 6.14 -22.66 10.62
C ARG A 404 5.89 -21.34 9.90
N ALA A 405 6.26 -21.25 8.62
CA ALA A 405 6.01 -20.07 7.79
C ALA A 405 4.50 -19.80 7.63
N ASN A 406 3.71 -20.87 7.49
CA ASN A 406 2.26 -20.81 7.33
C ASN A 406 1.50 -20.63 8.66
N ASP A 407 2.13 -20.92 9.82
CA ASP A 407 1.50 -20.76 11.15
C ASP A 407 1.40 -19.28 11.56
N THR A 408 0.56 -18.56 10.87
CA THR A 408 0.24 -17.15 11.12
C THR A 408 -1.18 -16.83 10.62
N GLU A 409 -1.83 -15.86 11.23
CA GLU A 409 -3.12 -15.34 10.73
C GLU A 409 -2.97 -14.52 9.43
N PHE A 410 -1.76 -14.11 9.10
CA PHE A 410 -1.43 -13.29 7.94
C PHE A 410 -1.07 -14.14 6.71
N GLY A 411 -1.10 -13.51 5.55
CA GLY A 411 -0.72 -14.14 4.28
C GLY A 411 -0.47 -13.09 3.18
N LEU A 412 0.18 -11.97 3.50
CA LEU A 412 0.42 -10.93 2.50
C LEU A 412 1.51 -11.34 1.51
N ALA A 413 2.69 -11.64 2.02
CA ALA A 413 3.83 -11.96 1.18
C ALA A 413 4.71 -13.06 1.77
N ALA A 414 5.62 -13.60 0.94
CA ALA A 414 6.66 -14.54 1.34
C ALA A 414 7.87 -14.44 0.40
N GLY A 415 9.04 -14.82 0.86
CA GLY A 415 10.24 -14.90 0.04
C GLY A 415 11.07 -16.15 0.31
N VAL A 416 11.77 -16.65 -0.71
CA VAL A 416 12.65 -17.81 -0.60
C VAL A 416 13.97 -17.52 -1.29
N PHE A 417 15.08 -17.80 -0.60
CA PHE A 417 16.43 -17.72 -1.15
C PHE A 417 17.06 -19.11 -1.17
N THR A 418 17.41 -19.59 -2.35
CA THR A 418 18.07 -20.88 -2.62
C THR A 418 18.65 -20.88 -4.03
N ARG A 419 19.69 -21.67 -4.29
CA ARG A 419 20.20 -21.94 -5.64
C ARG A 419 19.49 -23.13 -6.31
N ASP A 420 18.76 -23.94 -5.54
CA ASP A 420 17.95 -25.05 -6.04
C ASP A 420 16.59 -24.51 -6.54
N LEU A 421 16.46 -24.30 -7.86
CA LEU A 421 15.26 -23.80 -8.47
C LEU A 421 14.03 -24.72 -8.26
N PRO A 422 14.12 -26.05 -8.39
CA PRO A 422 13.03 -26.95 -8.03
C PRO A 422 12.55 -26.77 -6.57
N ARG A 423 13.46 -26.65 -5.61
CA ARG A 423 13.14 -26.36 -4.21
C ARG A 423 12.40 -25.04 -4.08
N ALA A 424 12.91 -23.97 -4.71
CA ALA A 424 12.27 -22.66 -4.66
C ALA A 424 10.79 -22.73 -5.08
N HIS A 425 10.49 -23.40 -6.20
CA HIS A 425 9.12 -23.53 -6.70
C HIS A 425 8.24 -24.42 -5.81
N ARG A 426 8.77 -25.54 -5.27
CA ARG A 426 8.01 -26.37 -4.32
C ARG A 426 7.63 -25.60 -3.07
N VAL A 427 8.61 -24.92 -2.44
CA VAL A 427 8.38 -24.16 -1.21
C VAL A 427 7.37 -23.04 -1.46
N ILE A 428 7.55 -22.25 -2.53
CA ILE A 428 6.60 -21.17 -2.84
C ILE A 428 5.18 -21.69 -3.09
N ALA A 429 5.02 -22.85 -3.72
CA ALA A 429 3.69 -23.43 -3.97
C ALA A 429 2.94 -23.80 -2.69
N GLU A 430 3.65 -24.14 -1.62
CA GLU A 430 3.08 -24.51 -0.32
C GLU A 430 2.87 -23.30 0.61
N LEU A 431 3.49 -22.13 0.33
CA LEU A 431 3.35 -20.95 1.17
C LEU A 431 2.00 -20.25 0.95
N GLN A 432 1.28 -19.99 2.04
CA GLN A 432 -0.04 -19.34 2.05
C GLN A 432 0.08 -17.82 2.02
N ALA A 433 0.63 -17.28 0.94
CA ALA A 433 0.85 -15.85 0.74
C ALA A 433 0.41 -15.40 -0.66
N GLY A 434 -0.10 -14.18 -0.77
CA GLY A 434 -0.65 -13.66 -2.02
C GLY A 434 0.40 -13.11 -2.97
N THR A 435 1.57 -12.69 -2.46
CA THR A 435 2.71 -12.19 -3.24
C THR A 435 3.98 -12.89 -2.79
N CYS A 436 4.69 -13.53 -3.73
CA CYS A 436 5.86 -14.33 -3.40
C CYS A 436 7.06 -13.98 -4.29
N TRP A 437 8.28 -14.09 -3.71
CA TRP A 437 9.53 -13.84 -4.42
C TRP A 437 10.50 -15.01 -4.28
N ILE A 438 11.26 -15.27 -5.34
CA ILE A 438 12.41 -16.19 -5.36
C ILE A 438 13.67 -15.37 -5.60
N ASN A 439 14.63 -15.46 -4.69
CA ASN A 439 15.92 -14.76 -4.73
C ASN A 439 15.82 -13.22 -4.89
N ALA A 440 14.70 -12.64 -4.49
CA ALA A 440 14.39 -11.22 -4.45
C ALA A 440 13.44 -10.92 -3.29
N TYR A 441 13.19 -9.65 -2.97
CA TYR A 441 12.19 -9.25 -1.98
C TYR A 441 11.65 -7.84 -2.26
N ASN A 442 10.38 -7.56 -1.92
CA ASN A 442 9.69 -6.26 -2.01
C ASN A 442 9.66 -5.62 -3.41
N LEU A 443 9.79 -6.39 -4.49
CA LEU A 443 9.59 -5.90 -5.84
C LEU A 443 8.11 -6.02 -6.23
N THR A 444 7.48 -4.90 -6.55
CA THR A 444 6.04 -4.83 -6.82
C THR A 444 5.75 -4.13 -8.16
N PRO A 445 6.21 -4.69 -9.30
CA PRO A 445 5.88 -4.13 -10.60
C PRO A 445 4.36 -4.16 -10.83
N VAL A 446 3.84 -3.13 -11.48
CA VAL A 446 2.39 -2.93 -11.63
C VAL A 446 1.70 -4.03 -12.47
N GLU A 447 2.46 -4.76 -13.26
CA GLU A 447 1.99 -5.86 -14.11
C GLU A 447 1.56 -7.10 -13.33
N ILE A 448 2.05 -7.27 -12.09
CA ILE A 448 1.69 -8.41 -11.24
C ILE A 448 0.68 -8.01 -10.17
N PRO A 449 -0.27 -8.90 -9.82
CA PRO A 449 -1.24 -8.60 -8.77
C PRO A 449 -0.56 -8.55 -7.41
N PHE A 450 -0.87 -7.52 -6.63
CA PHE A 450 -0.44 -7.38 -5.24
C PHE A 450 -1.62 -7.55 -4.29
N GLY A 451 -1.46 -8.29 -3.21
CA GLY A 451 -2.47 -8.46 -2.16
C GLY A 451 -2.35 -9.75 -1.39
N GLY A 452 -3.07 -9.83 -0.28
CA GLY A 452 -2.91 -10.87 0.72
C GLY A 452 -3.93 -12.02 0.67
N PHE A 453 -3.57 -13.10 1.35
CA PHE A 453 -4.44 -14.19 1.78
C PHE A 453 -4.83 -13.97 3.25
N LYS A 454 -5.67 -14.83 3.80
CA LYS A 454 -6.06 -14.84 5.21
C LYS A 454 -6.49 -13.44 5.70
N GLN A 455 -5.96 -12.98 6.85
CA GLN A 455 -6.28 -11.66 7.41
C GLN A 455 -5.53 -10.49 6.74
N SER A 456 -4.64 -10.76 5.79
CA SER A 456 -3.90 -9.71 5.08
C SER A 456 -4.69 -9.03 3.98
N GLY A 457 -5.86 -9.56 3.59
CA GLY A 457 -6.71 -8.80 2.68
C GLY A 457 -7.67 -9.60 1.84
N ILE A 458 -8.43 -8.85 1.03
CA ILE A 458 -9.41 -9.33 0.06
C ILE A 458 -9.28 -8.52 -1.22
N GLY A 459 -9.20 -9.18 -2.36
CA GLY A 459 -8.97 -8.54 -3.65
C GLY A 459 -7.50 -8.40 -3.98
N ARG A 460 -7.21 -7.61 -5.01
CA ARG A 460 -5.82 -7.33 -5.47
C ARG A 460 -5.72 -5.89 -5.96
N GLU A 461 -4.60 -5.28 -5.69
CA GLU A 461 -4.15 -4.07 -6.36
C GLU A 461 -3.27 -4.48 -7.55
N ASN A 462 -3.06 -3.56 -8.48
CA ASN A 462 -2.24 -3.75 -9.68
C ASN A 462 -2.73 -4.84 -10.64
N SER A 463 -2.02 -5.03 -11.75
CA SER A 463 -2.34 -5.92 -12.86
C SER A 463 -3.77 -5.77 -13.41
N LEU A 464 -4.12 -6.56 -14.41
CA LEU A 464 -5.49 -6.61 -14.93
C LEU A 464 -6.52 -7.05 -13.89
N ALA A 465 -6.09 -7.72 -12.82
CA ALA A 465 -6.96 -8.13 -11.73
C ALA A 465 -7.65 -6.94 -11.04
N ALA A 466 -6.96 -5.81 -10.90
CA ALA A 466 -7.55 -4.59 -10.33
C ALA A 466 -8.68 -4.04 -11.21
N LEU A 467 -8.58 -4.08 -12.53
CA LEU A 467 -9.66 -3.62 -13.43
C LEU A 467 -10.95 -4.44 -13.22
N ALA A 468 -10.84 -5.75 -12.95
CA ALA A 468 -11.99 -6.59 -12.63
C ALA A 468 -12.70 -6.12 -11.36
N LEU A 469 -11.93 -5.70 -10.35
CA LEU A 469 -12.46 -5.24 -9.06
C LEU A 469 -13.07 -3.83 -9.10
N TYR A 470 -12.80 -3.05 -10.15
CA TYR A 470 -13.39 -1.72 -10.38
C TYR A 470 -14.43 -1.71 -11.51
N SER A 471 -14.94 -2.90 -11.91
CA SER A 471 -15.99 -3.06 -12.89
C SER A 471 -16.93 -4.19 -12.52
N GLN A 472 -18.09 -4.19 -13.15
CA GLN A 472 -19.04 -5.30 -13.06
C GLN A 472 -19.39 -5.82 -14.45
N LEU A 473 -19.67 -7.12 -14.55
CA LEU A 473 -20.08 -7.75 -15.82
C LEU A 473 -21.61 -7.67 -15.95
N LYS A 474 -22.07 -7.21 -17.11
CA LYS A 474 -23.45 -7.34 -17.57
C LYS A 474 -23.47 -8.38 -18.67
N SER A 475 -24.28 -9.43 -18.51
CA SER A 475 -24.49 -10.46 -19.54
C SER A 475 -25.70 -10.08 -20.38
N ILE A 476 -25.56 -10.19 -21.70
CA ILE A 476 -26.59 -9.94 -22.68
C ILE A 476 -26.76 -11.22 -23.52
N TYR A 477 -27.95 -11.79 -23.50
CA TYR A 477 -28.35 -12.90 -24.36
C TYR A 477 -29.14 -12.33 -25.54
N VAL A 478 -28.82 -12.75 -26.74
CA VAL A 478 -29.51 -12.33 -27.97
C VAL A 478 -30.13 -13.58 -28.60
N GLU A 479 -31.47 -13.62 -28.60
CA GLU A 479 -32.21 -14.61 -29.33
C GLU A 479 -32.33 -14.17 -30.79
N THR A 480 -32.02 -15.07 -31.73
CA THR A 480 -32.10 -14.84 -33.19
C THR A 480 -33.34 -15.43 -33.80
N GLY A 481 -34.12 -16.24 -33.07
CA GLY A 481 -35.35 -16.84 -33.46
C GLY A 481 -36.56 -16.33 -32.66
N ASN A 482 -37.64 -17.05 -32.71
CA ASN A 482 -38.83 -16.76 -31.91
C ASN A 482 -38.71 -17.30 -30.48
N VAL A 483 -39.18 -16.56 -29.51
CA VAL A 483 -39.26 -17.04 -28.14
C VAL A 483 -40.29 -18.17 -28.06
N ALA A 484 -39.86 -19.36 -27.70
CA ALA A 484 -40.73 -20.47 -27.40
C ALA A 484 -41.37 -20.23 -26.02
N SER A 485 -42.67 -19.87 -26.01
CA SER A 485 -43.45 -19.71 -24.79
C SER A 485 -44.35 -20.91 -24.56
N PRO A 486 -44.40 -21.49 -23.38
CA PRO A 486 -45.34 -22.54 -23.03
C PRO A 486 -46.78 -22.01 -22.74
N TYR A 487 -46.99 -20.68 -22.81
CA TYR A 487 -48.24 -20.00 -22.53
C TYR A 487 -48.94 -19.48 -23.78
#